data_9c7638f4578a866b9e7419cfb9f5e007
#
_entry.id   9c7638f4578a866b9e7419cfb9f5e007
#
_cell.length_a   1.000
_cell.length_b   1.000
_cell.length_c   1.000
_cell.angle_alpha   90.00
_cell.angle_beta   90.00
_cell.angle_gamma   90.00
#
_symmetry.space_group_name_H-M   'P 1'
#
loop_
_entity.id
_entity.type
_entity.pdbx_description
1 polymer ?
#
loop_
_entity_poly.entity_id
_entity_poly.type
_entity_poly.pdbx_seq_one_letter_code
_entity_poly.pdbx_strand_id
1 'polypeptide(L)'
;MEEDAFSFSSTAPTLSNSGVLKAVESLISFNSEFEIVHIVGTSGKTLWAALAEQAKEFLDTYKKPCIFLCEGRSCGTEESLDEYLAAMKTERKGINSYFVGVVLSYGVYTRKDLRTQTINFAGVVSGLLGQAKESLSIGCVKEFPISCSKLQKLLPEGIEEYAKELDALGYITLRQYTGKEDYYVTNANVLAADGSDFPYVENVRVLNRIVREVSKKATDNIQAEIDPDNIEAGIKPFEADLGIAIDNCIKD
;
A
#
# COMPACT_ATOMS: atom_id res chain seq x y z
N MET A 1 -30.99 -12.56 41.63
CA MET A 1 -29.72 -12.14 41.04
C MET A 1 -29.95 -12.22 39.54
N GLU A 2 -30.22 -11.06 38.97
CA GLU A 2 -30.40 -10.92 37.51
C GLU A 2 -28.98 -10.90 36.89
N GLU A 3 -28.76 -11.84 35.97
CA GLU A 3 -27.55 -11.81 35.14
C GLU A 3 -27.67 -10.68 34.15
N ASP A 4 -26.86 -9.63 34.31
CA ASP A 4 -26.68 -8.59 33.34
C ASP A 4 -26.03 -9.19 32.07
N ALA A 5 -26.87 -9.48 31.09
CA ALA A 5 -26.42 -9.89 29.78
C ALA A 5 -25.77 -8.70 29.08
N PHE A 6 -24.43 -8.66 29.02
CA PHE A 6 -23.70 -7.74 28.17
C PHE A 6 -24.03 -8.02 26.71
N SER A 7 -24.89 -7.19 26.13
CA SER A 7 -25.13 -7.21 24.70
C SER A 7 -24.00 -6.44 24.00
N PHE A 8 -23.06 -7.16 23.39
CA PHE A 8 -22.14 -6.55 22.46
C PHE A 8 -22.88 -6.20 21.17
N SER A 9 -23.14 -4.91 20.94
CA SER A 9 -23.59 -4.42 19.65
C SER A 9 -22.49 -4.67 18.63
N SER A 10 -22.73 -5.57 17.67
CA SER A 10 -21.79 -5.92 16.59
C SER A 10 -21.86 -4.96 15.40
N THR A 11 -22.27 -3.71 15.60
CA THR A 11 -22.08 -2.69 14.57
C THR A 11 -20.60 -2.36 14.49
N ALA A 12 -19.92 -2.87 13.46
CA ALA A 12 -18.58 -2.40 13.13
C ALA A 12 -18.61 -0.87 13.03
N PRO A 13 -17.68 -0.15 13.68
CA PRO A 13 -17.67 1.29 13.61
C PRO A 13 -17.56 1.70 12.16
N THR A 14 -18.50 2.48 11.66
CA THR A 14 -18.41 3.09 10.34
C THR A 14 -17.29 4.12 10.41
N LEU A 15 -16.13 3.76 9.85
CA LEU A 15 -15.00 4.67 9.74
C LEU A 15 -15.38 5.83 8.83
N SER A 16 -15.49 7.03 9.40
CA SER A 16 -15.65 8.23 8.59
C SER A 16 -14.31 8.59 7.95
N ASN A 17 -14.33 9.03 6.69
CA ASN A 17 -13.11 9.49 6.00
C ASN A 17 -12.35 10.53 6.84
N SER A 18 -13.05 11.44 7.52
CA SER A 18 -12.42 12.44 8.39
C SER A 18 -11.71 11.83 9.60
N GLY A 19 -12.23 10.74 10.16
CA GLY A 19 -11.58 10.02 11.26
C GLY A 19 -10.31 9.32 10.82
N VAL A 20 -10.33 8.68 9.63
CA VAL A 20 -9.15 8.07 9.03
C VAL A 20 -8.07 9.11 8.76
N LEU A 21 -8.43 10.23 8.12
CA LEU A 21 -7.47 11.29 7.78
C LEU A 21 -6.82 11.91 9.02
N LYS A 22 -7.57 12.14 10.11
CA LYS A 22 -7.01 12.60 11.39
C LYS A 22 -6.06 11.57 12.02
N ALA A 23 -6.40 10.28 11.94
CA ALA A 23 -5.54 9.22 12.43
C ALA A 23 -4.23 9.15 11.63
N VAL A 24 -4.30 9.29 10.31
CA VAL A 24 -3.13 9.36 9.43
C VAL A 24 -2.29 10.61 9.74
N GLU A 25 -2.90 11.77 9.89
CA GLU A 25 -2.21 13.02 10.26
C GLU A 25 -1.40 12.85 11.56
N SER A 26 -1.93 12.10 12.54
CA SER A 26 -1.21 11.85 13.80
C SER A 26 0.11 11.09 13.63
N LEU A 27 0.30 10.38 12.52
CA LEU A 27 1.55 9.68 12.19
C LEU A 27 2.71 10.64 11.93
N ILE A 28 2.43 11.91 11.62
CA ILE A 28 3.45 12.94 11.43
C ILE A 28 4.31 13.09 12.70
N SER A 29 3.66 13.08 13.87
CA SER A 29 4.33 13.20 15.17
C SER A 29 4.99 11.91 15.66
N PHE A 30 4.75 10.79 14.98
CA PHE A 30 5.32 9.50 15.36
C PHE A 30 6.82 9.46 15.07
N ASN A 31 7.64 9.17 16.08
CA ASN A 31 9.10 9.24 15.97
C ASN A 31 9.75 7.95 15.42
N SER A 32 8.97 7.03 14.88
CA SER A 32 9.49 5.83 14.22
C SER A 32 9.25 5.89 12.73
N GLU A 33 10.09 5.21 11.98
CA GLU A 33 9.90 5.04 10.55
C GLU A 33 8.82 4.01 10.29
N PHE A 34 8.02 4.27 9.30
CA PHE A 34 7.04 3.35 8.73
C PHE A 34 7.05 3.49 7.21
N GLU A 35 6.79 2.41 6.53
CA GLU A 35 6.84 2.37 5.07
C GLU A 35 5.45 2.22 4.46
N ILE A 36 4.63 1.37 5.06
CA ILE A 36 3.30 1.03 4.58
C ILE A 36 2.28 1.28 5.69
N VAL A 37 1.22 1.98 5.35
CA VAL A 37 0.09 2.25 6.25
C VAL A 37 -1.14 1.56 5.65
N HIS A 38 -1.62 0.50 6.30
CA HIS A 38 -2.83 -0.19 5.88
C HIS A 38 -4.06 0.50 6.44
N ILE A 39 -4.93 0.95 5.55
CA ILE A 39 -6.23 1.55 5.89
C ILE A 39 -7.27 0.42 5.92
N VAL A 40 -7.61 -0.01 7.11
CA VAL A 40 -8.58 -1.10 7.33
C VAL A 40 -10.00 -0.58 7.12
N GLY A 41 -10.77 -1.34 6.36
CA GLY A 41 -12.17 -1.04 6.03
C GLY A 41 -12.35 -0.49 4.63
N THR A 42 -13.55 -0.73 4.09
CA THR A 42 -13.90 -0.35 2.72
C THR A 42 -13.72 1.15 2.49
N SER A 43 -13.00 1.49 1.45
CA SER A 43 -12.68 2.86 1.06
C SER A 43 -13.03 3.10 -0.41
N GLY A 44 -13.15 4.35 -0.81
CA GLY A 44 -13.46 4.75 -2.16
C GLY A 44 -12.68 5.98 -2.61
N LYS A 45 -12.95 6.43 -3.82
CA LYS A 45 -12.25 7.50 -4.53
C LYS A 45 -11.93 8.72 -3.68
N THR A 46 -12.91 9.22 -2.89
CA THR A 46 -12.73 10.44 -2.08
C THR A 46 -11.63 10.26 -1.03
N LEU A 47 -11.59 9.11 -0.37
CA LEU A 47 -10.55 8.83 0.63
C LEU A 47 -9.19 8.62 -0.06
N TRP A 48 -9.14 7.89 -1.17
CA TRP A 48 -7.88 7.65 -1.90
C TRP A 48 -7.24 8.95 -2.38
N ALA A 49 -8.06 9.89 -2.89
CA ALA A 49 -7.58 11.21 -3.32
C ALA A 49 -7.02 12.02 -2.13
N ALA A 50 -7.71 12.01 -1.00
CA ALA A 50 -7.26 12.73 0.21
C ALA A 50 -5.97 12.10 0.79
N LEU A 51 -5.85 10.77 0.79
CA LEU A 51 -4.62 10.07 1.21
C LEU A 51 -3.45 10.36 0.26
N ALA A 52 -3.72 10.51 -1.04
CA ALA A 52 -2.70 10.90 -2.01
C ALA A 52 -2.10 12.28 -1.70
N GLU A 53 -2.93 13.24 -1.34
CA GLU A 53 -2.46 14.58 -0.93
C GLU A 53 -1.70 14.53 0.40
N GLN A 54 -2.20 13.79 1.40
CA GLN A 54 -1.47 13.60 2.67
C GLN A 54 -0.12 12.92 2.47
N ALA A 55 -0.04 11.90 1.61
CA ALA A 55 1.22 11.22 1.32
C ALA A 55 2.25 12.17 0.70
N LYS A 56 1.79 13.05 -0.18
CA LYS A 56 2.62 14.10 -0.76
C LYS A 56 3.12 15.07 0.30
N GLU A 57 2.26 15.50 1.22
CA GLU A 57 2.65 16.35 2.35
C GLU A 57 3.68 15.64 3.26
N PHE A 58 3.50 14.33 3.54
CA PHE A 58 4.45 13.53 4.31
C PHE A 58 5.82 13.49 3.66
N LEU A 59 5.89 13.38 2.33
CA LEU A 59 7.13 13.44 1.58
C LEU A 59 7.73 14.86 1.56
N ASP A 60 6.94 15.84 1.11
CA ASP A 60 7.45 17.18 0.77
C ASP A 60 7.83 17.97 2.02
N THR A 61 7.01 17.88 3.08
CA THR A 61 7.20 18.66 4.31
C THR A 61 7.98 17.91 5.36
N TYR A 62 7.61 16.66 5.63
CA TYR A 62 8.12 15.91 6.78
C TYR A 62 9.23 14.91 6.42
N LYS A 63 9.51 14.68 5.13
CA LYS A 63 10.48 13.69 4.64
C LYS A 63 10.21 12.27 5.20
N LYS A 64 8.92 11.97 5.41
CA LYS A 64 8.40 10.67 5.88
C LYS A 64 7.57 9.98 4.80
N PRO A 65 8.18 9.60 3.66
CA PRO A 65 7.42 8.97 2.58
C PRO A 65 6.84 7.64 3.03
N CYS A 66 5.58 7.40 2.72
CA CYS A 66 4.90 6.14 2.99
C CYS A 66 3.91 5.80 1.87
N ILE A 67 3.48 4.54 1.83
CA ILE A 67 2.47 4.05 0.91
C ILE A 67 1.21 3.72 1.71
N PHE A 68 0.07 4.24 1.31
CA PHE A 68 -1.23 3.88 1.85
C PHE A 68 -1.80 2.69 1.08
N LEU A 69 -1.99 1.57 1.77
CA LEU A 69 -2.64 0.40 1.23
C LEU A 69 -4.09 0.39 1.68
N CYS A 70 -5.01 0.56 0.74
CA CYS A 70 -6.43 0.70 0.99
C CYS A 70 -7.20 -0.57 0.62
N GLU A 71 -8.30 -0.82 1.33
CA GLU A 71 -9.30 -1.82 0.95
C GLU A 71 -10.33 -1.15 0.04
N GLY A 72 -10.43 -1.59 -1.22
CA GLY A 72 -11.51 -1.17 -2.08
C GLY A 72 -12.80 -1.92 -1.74
N ARG A 73 -13.94 -1.52 -2.31
CA ARG A 73 -15.21 -2.20 -2.08
C ARG A 73 -15.26 -3.58 -2.76
N SER A 74 -16.06 -4.48 -2.23
CA SER A 74 -16.44 -5.71 -2.92
C SER A 74 -17.48 -5.41 -4.01
N CYS A 75 -17.67 -6.37 -4.93
CA CYS A 75 -18.82 -6.38 -5.81
C CYS A 75 -20.11 -6.53 -4.99
N GLY A 76 -21.15 -5.79 -5.34
CA GLY A 76 -22.45 -5.85 -4.71
C GLY A 76 -23.18 -7.17 -5.01
N THR A 77 -24.13 -7.56 -4.16
CA THR A 77 -24.88 -8.82 -4.31
C THR A 77 -25.73 -8.87 -5.59
N GLU A 78 -26.23 -7.71 -6.00
CA GLU A 78 -27.09 -7.57 -7.21
C GLU A 78 -26.29 -6.97 -8.38
N GLU A 79 -24.99 -6.72 -8.21
CA GLU A 79 -24.13 -6.11 -9.20
C GLU A 79 -23.45 -7.20 -10.04
N SER A 80 -23.54 -7.10 -11.34
CA SER A 80 -22.77 -7.97 -12.25
C SER A 80 -21.29 -7.60 -12.23
N LEU A 81 -20.42 -8.53 -12.63
CA LEU A 81 -18.98 -8.28 -12.71
C LEU A 81 -18.64 -7.18 -13.72
N ASP A 82 -19.39 -7.07 -14.81
CA ASP A 82 -19.21 -6.01 -15.80
C ASP A 82 -19.57 -4.63 -15.23
N GLU A 83 -20.67 -4.53 -14.48
CA GLU A 83 -21.06 -3.30 -13.78
C GLU A 83 -20.04 -2.92 -12.72
N TYR A 84 -19.55 -3.89 -11.96
CA TYR A 84 -18.48 -3.70 -10.98
C TYR A 84 -17.21 -3.16 -11.63
N LEU A 85 -16.74 -3.76 -12.73
CA LEU A 85 -15.57 -3.28 -13.47
C LEU A 85 -15.78 -1.84 -13.98
N ALA A 86 -16.96 -1.53 -14.54
CA ALA A 86 -17.29 -0.19 -15.00
C ALA A 86 -17.28 0.84 -13.87
N ALA A 87 -17.79 0.45 -12.70
CA ALA A 87 -17.77 1.28 -11.50
C ALA A 87 -16.32 1.52 -11.01
N MET A 88 -15.49 0.47 -10.92
CA MET A 88 -14.07 0.60 -10.53
C MET A 88 -13.29 1.47 -11.52
N LYS A 89 -13.54 1.34 -12.81
CA LYS A 89 -12.98 2.23 -13.84
C LYS A 89 -13.38 3.69 -13.62
N THR A 90 -14.60 3.93 -13.16
CA THR A 90 -15.08 5.29 -12.85
C THR A 90 -14.44 5.84 -11.58
N GLU A 91 -14.30 5.02 -10.54
CA GLU A 91 -13.64 5.40 -9.29
C GLU A 91 -12.15 5.70 -9.50
N ARG A 92 -11.49 4.97 -10.40
CA ARG A 92 -10.07 5.17 -10.75
C ARG A 92 -9.79 6.53 -11.40
N LYS A 93 -10.75 7.07 -12.15
CA LYS A 93 -10.54 8.30 -12.92
C LYS A 93 -10.14 9.49 -12.05
N GLY A 94 -9.07 10.17 -12.47
CA GLY A 94 -8.59 11.41 -11.86
C GLY A 94 -7.78 11.22 -10.58
N ILE A 95 -7.42 9.99 -10.19
CA ILE A 95 -6.46 9.74 -9.13
C ILE A 95 -5.14 9.36 -9.77
N ASN A 96 -4.10 10.14 -9.49
CA ASN A 96 -2.75 9.93 -10.00
C ASN A 96 -1.76 10.07 -8.84
N SER A 97 -1.53 8.96 -8.13
CA SER A 97 -0.62 8.92 -6.99
C SER A 97 0.09 7.58 -6.92
N TYR A 98 1.39 7.62 -6.87
CA TYR A 98 2.20 6.43 -6.62
C TYR A 98 2.32 6.07 -5.13
N PHE A 99 1.65 6.82 -4.25
CA PHE A 99 1.61 6.54 -2.81
C PHE A 99 0.37 5.77 -2.35
N VAL A 100 -0.56 5.48 -3.22
CA VAL A 100 -1.81 4.81 -2.87
C VAL A 100 -1.95 3.53 -3.67
N GLY A 101 -2.00 2.39 -2.99
CA GLY A 101 -2.37 1.09 -3.53
C GLY A 101 -3.76 0.69 -3.04
N VAL A 102 -4.57 0.08 -3.91
CA VAL A 102 -5.93 -0.36 -3.56
C VAL A 102 -6.12 -1.83 -3.88
N VAL A 103 -6.48 -2.62 -2.88
CA VAL A 103 -6.73 -4.06 -3.01
C VAL A 103 -8.22 -4.30 -3.21
N LEU A 104 -8.58 -4.91 -4.34
CA LEU A 104 -9.96 -5.24 -4.69
C LEU A 104 -10.30 -6.72 -4.46
N SER A 105 -9.33 -7.56 -4.08
CA SER A 105 -9.58 -8.98 -3.88
C SER A 105 -10.23 -9.25 -2.53
N TYR A 106 -11.38 -9.89 -2.59
CA TYR A 106 -12.09 -10.50 -1.47
C TYR A 106 -12.09 -12.01 -1.60
N GLY A 107 -12.17 -12.71 -0.48
CA GLY A 107 -12.24 -14.16 -0.54
C GLY A 107 -12.55 -14.79 0.81
N VAL A 108 -12.78 -16.08 0.79
CA VAL A 108 -13.03 -16.89 1.98
C VAL A 108 -11.69 -17.31 2.57
N TYR A 109 -11.37 -16.73 3.71
CA TYR A 109 -10.12 -16.97 4.42
C TYR A 109 -10.32 -17.90 5.61
N THR A 110 -9.44 -18.89 5.77
CA THR A 110 -9.40 -19.81 6.90
C THR A 110 -8.45 -19.30 7.97
N ARG A 111 -8.98 -18.96 9.13
CA ARG A 111 -8.22 -18.52 10.30
C ARG A 111 -7.45 -19.68 10.95
N LYS A 112 -6.57 -19.35 11.90
CA LYS A 112 -5.80 -20.35 12.67
C LYS A 112 -6.71 -21.28 13.52
N ASP A 113 -7.87 -20.78 13.94
CA ASP A 113 -8.89 -21.53 14.66
C ASP A 113 -9.83 -22.35 13.74
N LEU A 114 -9.46 -22.50 12.48
CA LEU A 114 -10.17 -23.21 11.42
C LEU A 114 -11.54 -22.61 11.04
N ARG A 115 -11.91 -21.47 11.60
CA ARG A 115 -13.10 -20.74 11.17
C ARG A 115 -12.83 -20.00 9.86
N THR A 116 -13.83 -19.96 9.00
CA THR A 116 -13.78 -19.21 7.76
C THR A 116 -14.46 -17.85 7.91
N GLN A 117 -13.94 -16.86 7.24
CA GLN A 117 -14.55 -15.54 7.12
C GLN A 117 -14.25 -14.92 5.76
N THR A 118 -15.15 -14.10 5.27
CA THR A 118 -14.90 -13.29 4.08
C THR A 118 -14.12 -12.04 4.49
N ILE A 119 -12.97 -11.83 3.86
CA ILE A 119 -12.10 -10.67 4.11
C ILE A 119 -11.66 -10.01 2.80
N ASN A 120 -11.27 -8.72 2.88
CA ASN A 120 -10.40 -8.12 1.90
C ASN A 120 -8.96 -8.58 2.14
N PHE A 121 -8.21 -8.83 1.09
CA PHE A 121 -6.84 -9.36 1.19
C PHE A 121 -5.76 -8.28 1.39
N ALA A 122 -6.11 -7.02 1.61
CA ALA A 122 -5.13 -5.96 1.87
C ALA A 122 -4.22 -6.27 3.08
N GLY A 123 -4.78 -6.88 4.14
CA GLY A 123 -3.97 -7.31 5.28
C GLY A 123 -2.95 -8.39 4.93
N VAL A 124 -3.31 -9.33 4.04
CA VAL A 124 -2.38 -10.36 3.54
C VAL A 124 -1.32 -9.72 2.64
N VAL A 125 -1.72 -8.83 1.73
CA VAL A 125 -0.81 -8.06 0.87
C VAL A 125 0.18 -7.25 1.72
N SER A 126 -0.28 -6.56 2.77
CA SER A 126 0.60 -5.87 3.73
C SER A 126 1.61 -6.82 4.37
N GLY A 127 1.16 -8.01 4.77
CA GLY A 127 2.04 -9.02 5.35
C GLY A 127 3.10 -9.53 4.37
N LEU A 128 2.75 -9.73 3.10
CA LEU A 128 3.69 -10.10 2.05
C LEU A 128 4.70 -9.00 1.77
N LEU A 129 4.26 -7.74 1.69
CA LEU A 129 5.14 -6.57 1.52
C LEU A 129 6.12 -6.43 2.69
N GLY A 130 5.69 -6.72 3.92
CA GLY A 130 6.57 -6.72 5.09
C GLY A 130 7.61 -7.84 5.12
N GLN A 131 7.40 -8.93 4.35
CA GLN A 131 8.37 -10.03 4.20
C GLN A 131 9.29 -9.85 3.01
N ALA A 132 8.83 -9.18 1.96
CA ALA A 132 9.58 -8.96 0.73
C ALA A 132 10.66 -7.88 0.92
N LYS A 133 11.82 -8.07 0.30
CA LYS A 133 12.78 -6.96 0.11
C LYS A 133 12.10 -5.84 -0.68
N GLU A 134 12.54 -4.59 -0.47
CA GLU A 134 11.92 -3.43 -1.11
C GLU A 134 11.87 -3.54 -2.64
N SER A 135 12.91 -4.08 -3.25
CA SER A 135 13.03 -4.24 -4.71
C SER A 135 12.34 -5.47 -5.27
N LEU A 136 11.78 -6.35 -4.42
CA LEU A 136 11.20 -7.62 -4.85
C LEU A 136 9.67 -7.51 -4.94
N SER A 137 9.15 -7.80 -6.13
CA SER A 137 7.71 -7.85 -6.34
C SER A 137 7.05 -8.99 -5.58
N ILE A 138 5.99 -8.69 -4.83
CA ILE A 138 5.16 -9.70 -4.17
C ILE A 138 4.30 -10.52 -5.17
N GLY A 139 4.29 -10.14 -6.45
CA GLY A 139 3.75 -10.95 -7.54
C GLY A 139 4.68 -12.10 -7.97
N CYS A 140 5.87 -12.24 -7.36
CA CYS A 140 6.79 -13.32 -7.65
C CYS A 140 6.22 -14.67 -7.22
N VAL A 141 5.76 -15.45 -8.19
CA VAL A 141 5.06 -16.74 -7.99
C VAL A 141 5.90 -17.77 -7.22
N LYS A 142 7.21 -17.70 -7.33
CA LYS A 142 8.11 -18.62 -6.63
C LYS A 142 8.24 -18.32 -5.15
N GLU A 143 8.17 -17.05 -4.77
CA GLU A 143 8.51 -16.58 -3.43
C GLU A 143 7.26 -16.34 -2.56
N PHE A 144 6.12 -15.94 -3.15
CA PHE A 144 4.96 -15.45 -2.42
C PHE A 144 3.65 -16.17 -2.74
N PRO A 145 3.58 -17.52 -2.61
CA PRO A 145 2.32 -18.23 -2.74
C PRO A 145 1.40 -17.95 -1.54
N ILE A 146 0.14 -17.70 -1.81
CA ILE A 146 -0.94 -17.64 -0.79
C ILE A 146 -1.61 -19.00 -0.82
N SER A 147 -1.38 -19.80 0.21
CA SER A 147 -1.85 -21.19 0.25
C SER A 147 -3.37 -21.30 0.10
N CYS A 148 -3.81 -22.22 -0.75
CA CYS A 148 -5.22 -22.59 -0.93
C CYS A 148 -5.88 -23.10 0.37
N SER A 149 -5.09 -23.58 1.34
CA SER A 149 -5.58 -23.92 2.68
C SER A 149 -6.00 -22.68 3.49
N LYS A 150 -5.49 -21.50 3.14
CA LYS A 150 -5.81 -20.20 3.76
C LYS A 150 -6.84 -19.43 2.96
N LEU A 151 -6.62 -19.28 1.67
CA LEU A 151 -7.57 -18.68 0.74
C LEU A 151 -8.29 -19.80 -0.01
N GLN A 152 -9.53 -20.11 0.41
CA GLN A 152 -10.30 -21.21 -0.19
C GLN A 152 -10.85 -20.85 -1.56
N LYS A 153 -11.34 -19.63 -1.73
CA LYS A 153 -11.84 -19.08 -3.01
C LYS A 153 -11.87 -17.57 -3.00
N LEU A 154 -11.74 -16.97 -4.16
CA LEU A 154 -11.98 -15.54 -4.38
C LEU A 154 -13.48 -15.26 -4.53
N LEU A 155 -13.87 -14.05 -4.21
CA LEU A 155 -15.26 -13.57 -4.29
C LEU A 155 -15.31 -12.21 -5.01
N PRO A 156 -16.37 -11.97 -5.79
CA PRO A 156 -17.38 -12.95 -6.20
C PRO A 156 -16.81 -14.03 -7.11
N GLU A 157 -17.54 -15.11 -7.31
CA GLU A 157 -17.14 -16.18 -8.22
C GLU A 157 -16.99 -15.61 -9.65
N GLY A 158 -15.92 -15.99 -10.35
CA GLY A 158 -15.59 -15.46 -11.68
C GLY A 158 -14.76 -14.16 -11.68
N ILE A 159 -14.49 -13.54 -10.53
CA ILE A 159 -13.70 -12.28 -10.48
C ILE A 159 -12.30 -12.43 -11.06
N GLU A 160 -11.72 -13.62 -11.06
CA GLU A 160 -10.40 -13.88 -11.62
C GLU A 160 -10.31 -13.63 -13.14
N GLU A 161 -11.43 -13.75 -13.85
CA GLU A 161 -11.50 -13.47 -15.28
C GLU A 161 -11.27 -11.97 -15.56
N TYR A 162 -11.63 -11.11 -14.60
CA TYR A 162 -11.47 -9.65 -14.66
C TYR A 162 -10.17 -9.15 -14.01
N ALA A 163 -9.34 -10.06 -13.50
CA ALA A 163 -8.10 -9.68 -12.82
C ALA A 163 -7.16 -8.87 -13.71
N LYS A 164 -7.11 -9.17 -15.02
CA LYS A 164 -6.29 -8.44 -15.99
C LYS A 164 -6.77 -7.01 -16.21
N GLU A 165 -8.07 -6.81 -16.33
CA GLU A 165 -8.68 -5.50 -16.53
C GLU A 165 -8.55 -4.63 -15.28
N LEU A 166 -8.74 -5.20 -14.09
CA LEU A 166 -8.57 -4.51 -12.82
C LEU A 166 -7.09 -4.16 -12.58
N ASP A 167 -6.17 -5.07 -12.91
CA ASP A 167 -4.73 -4.84 -12.85
C ASP A 167 -4.31 -3.69 -13.79
N ALA A 168 -4.83 -3.65 -15.01
CA ALA A 168 -4.59 -2.58 -15.97
C ALA A 168 -5.12 -1.21 -15.49
N LEU A 169 -6.09 -1.19 -14.59
CA LEU A 169 -6.57 0.03 -13.92
C LEU A 169 -5.69 0.44 -12.73
N GLY A 170 -4.65 -0.32 -12.39
CA GLY A 170 -3.76 -0.05 -11.28
C GLY A 170 -4.27 -0.55 -9.92
N TYR A 171 -5.22 -1.48 -9.90
CA TYR A 171 -5.66 -2.14 -8.68
C TYR A 171 -4.82 -3.37 -8.37
N ILE A 172 -4.72 -3.71 -7.09
CA ILE A 172 -4.07 -4.94 -6.63
C ILE A 172 -5.12 -6.04 -6.57
N THR A 173 -4.88 -7.12 -7.32
CA THR A 173 -5.76 -8.28 -7.40
C THR A 173 -5.01 -9.57 -7.13
N LEU A 174 -5.77 -10.62 -6.83
CA LEU A 174 -5.27 -11.97 -6.65
C LEU A 174 -5.80 -12.86 -7.78
N ARG A 175 -4.99 -13.85 -8.16
CA ARG A 175 -5.38 -14.84 -9.16
C ARG A 175 -4.74 -16.18 -8.88
N GLN A 176 -5.29 -17.21 -9.50
CA GLN A 176 -4.68 -18.54 -9.59
C GLN A 176 -4.08 -18.73 -10.97
N TYR A 177 -2.98 -19.46 -11.08
CA TYR A 177 -2.36 -19.80 -12.37
C TYR A 177 -2.66 -21.24 -12.74
N THR A 178 -2.83 -21.51 -14.02
CA THR A 178 -3.03 -22.89 -14.52
C THR A 178 -1.91 -23.81 -14.03
N GLY A 179 -2.30 -24.93 -13.40
CA GLY A 179 -1.38 -25.90 -12.83
C GLY A 179 -0.77 -25.50 -11.47
N LYS A 180 -1.29 -24.47 -10.84
CA LYS A 180 -0.96 -24.07 -9.46
C LYS A 180 -2.22 -24.14 -8.60
N GLU A 181 -2.08 -24.66 -7.39
CA GLU A 181 -3.20 -24.74 -6.44
C GLU A 181 -3.33 -23.47 -5.60
N ASP A 182 -2.22 -22.77 -5.38
CA ASP A 182 -2.16 -21.57 -4.57
C ASP A 182 -2.57 -20.32 -5.35
N TYR A 183 -2.88 -19.26 -4.62
CA TYR A 183 -3.19 -17.94 -5.15
C TYR A 183 -1.98 -17.03 -5.11
N TYR A 184 -1.96 -16.02 -5.98
CA TYR A 184 -0.85 -15.10 -6.14
C TYR A 184 -1.36 -13.69 -6.36
N VAL A 185 -0.61 -12.70 -5.89
CA VAL A 185 -0.84 -11.30 -6.25
C VAL A 185 -0.53 -11.11 -7.72
N THR A 186 -1.42 -10.47 -8.47
CA THR A 186 -1.21 -10.21 -9.90
C THR A 186 -0.03 -9.28 -10.09
N ASN A 187 -0.13 -8.05 -9.58
CA ASN A 187 0.93 -7.07 -9.43
C ASN A 187 0.64 -6.23 -8.17
N ALA A 188 1.68 -5.71 -7.53
CA ALA A 188 1.53 -4.77 -6.44
C ALA A 188 1.41 -3.34 -7.00
N ASN A 189 0.29 -3.05 -7.65
CA ASN A 189 0.07 -1.77 -8.30
C ASN A 189 -0.14 -0.63 -7.30
N VAL A 190 0.19 0.58 -7.75
CA VAL A 190 -0.26 1.83 -7.14
C VAL A 190 -1.11 2.63 -8.14
N LEU A 191 -1.91 3.57 -7.65
CA LEU A 191 -2.78 4.40 -8.50
C LEU A 191 -1.97 5.49 -9.24
N ALA A 192 -0.84 5.12 -9.81
CA ALA A 192 0.01 6.02 -10.58
C ALA A 192 -0.67 6.50 -11.88
N ALA A 193 -0.18 7.58 -12.46
CA ALA A 193 -0.58 8.03 -13.79
C ALA A 193 -0.12 7.04 -14.85
N ASP A 194 -0.84 6.99 -15.97
CA ASP A 194 -0.42 6.20 -17.12
C ASP A 194 0.96 6.67 -17.61
N GLY A 195 1.87 5.71 -17.84
CA GLY A 195 3.25 6.00 -18.24
C GLY A 195 4.17 6.50 -17.12
N SER A 196 3.76 6.40 -15.85
CA SER A 196 4.63 6.68 -14.70
C SER A 196 5.78 5.69 -14.60
N ASP A 197 6.95 6.15 -14.16
CA ASP A 197 8.09 5.29 -13.83
C ASP A 197 7.88 4.50 -12.54
N PHE A 198 6.84 4.83 -11.77
CA PHE A 198 6.52 4.23 -10.45
C PHE A 198 5.13 3.58 -10.44
N PRO A 199 4.85 2.59 -11.31
CA PRO A 199 3.54 1.95 -11.36
C PRO A 199 3.34 0.89 -10.27
N TYR A 200 4.42 0.41 -9.62
CA TYR A 200 4.41 -0.68 -8.65
C TYR A 200 4.92 -0.26 -7.29
N VAL A 201 4.41 -0.91 -6.26
CA VAL A 201 4.80 -0.68 -4.85
C VAL A 201 6.31 -0.85 -4.65
N GLU A 202 6.95 -1.86 -5.24
CA GLU A 202 8.39 -2.09 -5.13
C GLU A 202 9.22 -0.91 -5.67
N ASN A 203 8.82 -0.29 -6.77
CA ASN A 203 9.49 0.89 -7.29
C ASN A 203 9.41 2.06 -6.30
N VAL A 204 8.22 2.27 -5.73
CA VAL A 204 7.99 3.34 -4.74
C VAL A 204 8.72 3.06 -3.43
N ARG A 205 8.81 1.80 -3.00
CA ARG A 205 9.56 1.40 -1.80
C ARG A 205 11.03 1.76 -1.90
N VAL A 206 11.66 1.44 -3.03
CA VAL A 206 13.06 1.81 -3.30
C VAL A 206 13.24 3.32 -3.28
N LEU A 207 12.35 4.08 -3.96
CA LEU A 207 12.36 5.54 -3.93
C LEU A 207 12.24 6.08 -2.49
N ASN A 208 11.28 5.58 -1.73
CA ASN A 208 11.03 6.00 -0.36
C ASN A 208 12.23 5.69 0.55
N ARG A 209 12.90 4.54 0.37
CA ARG A 209 14.13 4.20 1.08
C ARG A 209 15.23 5.23 0.79
N ILE A 210 15.47 5.54 -0.49
CA ILE A 210 16.45 6.55 -0.88
C ILE A 210 16.16 7.88 -0.21
N VAL A 211 14.90 8.34 -0.27
CA VAL A 211 14.50 9.61 0.37
C VAL A 211 14.77 9.60 1.86
N ARG A 212 14.44 8.52 2.58
CA ARG A 212 14.70 8.39 4.02
C ARG A 212 16.18 8.44 4.34
N GLU A 213 17.01 7.64 3.65
CA GLU A 213 18.44 7.56 3.93
C GLU A 213 19.18 8.86 3.58
N VAL A 214 18.83 9.47 2.44
CA VAL A 214 19.39 10.79 2.07
C VAL A 214 18.95 11.87 3.06
N SER A 215 17.69 11.88 3.51
CA SER A 215 17.22 12.86 4.49
C SER A 215 17.90 12.71 5.85
N LYS A 216 18.17 11.47 6.32
CA LYS A 216 18.96 11.23 7.53
C LYS A 216 20.36 11.83 7.40
N LYS A 217 21.04 11.53 6.29
CA LYS A 217 22.38 12.07 6.04
C LYS A 217 22.40 13.59 5.90
N ALA A 218 21.40 14.16 5.25
CA ALA A 218 21.27 15.61 5.17
C ALA A 218 21.07 16.25 6.54
N THR A 219 20.34 15.58 7.44
CA THR A 219 20.10 16.05 8.81
C THR A 219 21.39 16.13 9.63
N ASP A 220 22.33 15.20 9.42
CA ASP A 220 23.64 15.19 10.10
C ASP A 220 24.45 16.47 9.80
N ASN A 221 24.15 17.15 8.71
CA ASN A 221 24.85 18.33 8.23
C ASN A 221 24.12 19.66 8.52
N ILE A 222 23.01 19.63 9.27
CA ILE A 222 22.30 20.84 9.65
C ILE A 222 23.19 21.71 10.55
N GLN A 223 23.36 22.99 10.18
CA GLN A 223 24.21 23.96 10.87
C GLN A 223 25.72 23.61 10.88
N ALA A 224 26.17 22.76 9.97
CA ALA A 224 27.60 22.54 9.79
C ALA A 224 28.27 23.83 9.29
N GLU A 225 29.47 24.13 9.82
CA GLU A 225 30.25 25.28 9.39
C GLU A 225 30.77 25.07 7.98
N ILE A 226 30.57 26.06 7.13
CA ILE A 226 31.14 26.12 5.77
C ILE A 226 32.04 27.33 5.71
N ASP A 227 33.28 27.14 5.24
CA ASP A 227 34.23 28.22 5.00
C ASP A 227 33.66 29.17 3.96
N PRO A 228 33.38 30.44 4.30
CA PRO A 228 32.85 31.41 3.37
C PRO A 228 33.78 31.75 2.21
N ASP A 229 35.08 31.56 2.40
CA ASP A 229 36.11 31.83 1.39
C ASP A 229 36.30 30.63 0.43
N ASN A 230 35.80 29.44 0.79
CA ASN A 230 35.91 28.25 -0.03
C ASN A 230 34.65 27.36 0.07
N ILE A 231 33.50 27.90 -0.31
CA ILE A 231 32.17 27.25 -0.24
C ILE A 231 32.16 25.93 -1.00
N GLU A 232 32.80 25.89 -2.19
CA GLU A 232 32.80 24.65 -3.01
C GLU A 232 33.52 23.48 -2.31
N ALA A 233 34.65 23.74 -1.66
CA ALA A 233 35.35 22.71 -0.89
C ALA A 233 34.57 22.27 0.36
N GLY A 234 33.79 23.18 0.93
CA GLY A 234 32.92 22.88 2.07
C GLY A 234 31.70 21.99 1.70
N ILE A 235 31.15 22.11 0.48
CA ILE A 235 29.98 21.37 0.02
C ILE A 235 30.34 19.97 -0.49
N LYS A 236 31.50 19.75 -1.08
CA LYS A 236 31.92 18.44 -1.63
C LYS A 236 31.81 17.25 -0.68
N PRO A 237 32.17 17.35 0.62
CA PRO A 237 31.96 16.24 1.56
C PRO A 237 30.47 15.87 1.72
N PHE A 238 29.56 16.85 1.74
CA PHE A 238 28.11 16.60 1.81
C PHE A 238 27.60 15.87 0.59
N GLU A 239 28.03 16.30 -0.60
CA GLU A 239 27.66 15.63 -1.86
C GLU A 239 28.15 14.19 -1.86
N ALA A 240 29.38 13.94 -1.38
CA ALA A 240 29.94 12.61 -1.27
C ALA A 240 29.14 11.72 -0.27
N ASP A 241 28.79 12.26 0.90
CA ASP A 241 28.01 11.55 1.91
C ASP A 241 26.61 11.19 1.41
N LEU A 242 25.94 12.11 0.72
CA LEU A 242 24.63 11.85 0.11
C LEU A 242 24.75 10.81 -1.03
N GLY A 243 25.79 10.89 -1.85
CA GLY A 243 26.09 9.89 -2.88
C GLY A 243 26.29 8.50 -2.32
N ILE A 244 27.05 8.37 -1.21
CA ILE A 244 27.24 7.09 -0.51
C ILE A 244 25.91 6.53 0.02
N ALA A 245 25.04 7.40 0.56
CA ALA A 245 23.72 6.96 1.05
C ALA A 245 22.86 6.37 -0.08
N ILE A 246 22.86 7.01 -1.26
CA ILE A 246 22.15 6.49 -2.45
C ILE A 246 22.77 5.18 -2.93
N ASP A 247 24.10 5.10 -3.04
CA ASP A 247 24.80 3.91 -3.49
C ASP A 247 24.54 2.69 -2.60
N ASN A 248 24.41 2.90 -1.29
CA ASN A 248 24.08 1.83 -0.34
C ASN A 248 22.65 1.32 -0.53
N CYS A 249 21.69 2.20 -0.88
CA CYS A 249 20.32 1.77 -1.18
C CYS A 249 20.22 0.91 -2.45
N ILE A 250 21.14 1.07 -3.40
CA ILE A 250 21.14 0.36 -4.70
C ILE A 250 21.83 -1.01 -4.58
N LYS A 251 22.76 -1.19 -3.64
CA LYS A 251 23.57 -2.41 -3.49
C LYS A 251 22.87 -3.53 -2.71
N ASP A 252 21.86 -3.21 -1.90
CA ASP A 252 21.07 -4.16 -1.09
C ASP A 252 19.83 -4.69 -1.83
#